data_0fa4c280dadb707e531d24e8f448ee61
#
_entry.id   0fa4c280dadb707e531d24e8f448ee61
#
_cell.length_a   1.000
_cell.length_b   1.000
_cell.length_c   1.000
_cell.angle_alpha   90.00
_cell.angle_beta   90.00
_cell.angle_gamma   90.00
#
_symmetry.space_group_name_H-M   'P 1'
#
loop_
_entity.id
_entity.type
_entity.pdbx_description
1 polymer ?
#
loop_
_entity_poly.entity_id
_entity_poly.type
_entity_poly.pdbx_seq_one_letter_code
_entity_poly.pdbx_strand_id
1 'polypeptide(L)'
;MKVLFLTNEYPPTIYGGAGVHVDYLSHELAKIMDVDVRSFGTQNVNEPHLTVKGFGLDTSTFKCPKNLYSVFGAIRRCTDFNTAGIDANIVHCHTWYTHFGGIFAKLNYHVPLVLTVHSLEPLRPWKREQLGFGYDCSSWVEKTAIEMADAVVAVSQETKQDIVRLFNVDPARVRIIYNGIDPDEYYRRKSTDLLPEHGIDPNKPFILFVGRIARQKGIIHLANAIKYMDPGFQVVLCAGQPDTPEIAEEMKRAVAEAQSNREGVIWIEKMVPKEVAYQLYSHAAVFCCPSIYEPFGIINLEAMACEAPVVAAAVGGIKEVVVDGETGFLVPLEQMQSSPFEPIDPDKFSRDLAQRINQLMADESLRAKFGAAGRKRAVEKFSWSAIAAETKRMYESLVH
;
A
#
# COMPACT_ATOMS: atom_id res chain seq x y z
N MET A 1 24.83 15.35 -1.27
CA MET A 1 24.22 14.57 -0.17
C MET A 1 23.78 13.24 -0.74
N LYS A 2 24.02 12.17 -0.02
CA LYS A 2 23.72 10.80 -0.44
C LYS A 2 22.85 10.11 0.60
N VAL A 3 21.78 9.47 0.18
CA VAL A 3 20.94 8.63 1.03
C VAL A 3 21.10 7.14 0.66
N LEU A 4 21.12 6.28 1.68
CA LEU A 4 21.04 4.83 1.52
C LEU A 4 19.66 4.34 1.92
N PHE A 5 18.89 3.85 0.95
CA PHE A 5 17.63 3.16 1.19
C PHE A 5 17.87 1.68 1.52
N LEU A 6 17.22 1.21 2.57
CA LEU A 6 17.15 -0.22 2.89
C LEU A 6 15.69 -0.67 2.72
N THR A 7 15.46 -1.61 1.82
CA THR A 7 14.11 -2.10 1.50
C THR A 7 14.10 -3.61 1.28
N ASN A 8 12.95 -4.24 1.56
CA ASN A 8 12.73 -5.64 1.21
C ASN A 8 12.11 -5.83 -0.18
N GLU A 9 11.60 -4.75 -0.80
CA GLU A 9 10.94 -4.77 -2.10
C GLU A 9 11.54 -3.71 -3.02
N TYR A 10 11.86 -4.10 -4.24
CA TYR A 10 12.28 -3.20 -5.32
C TYR A 10 12.04 -3.90 -6.67
N PRO A 11 11.76 -3.17 -7.76
CA PRO A 11 11.57 -3.79 -9.07
C PRO A 11 12.68 -4.79 -9.44
N PRO A 12 12.37 -5.92 -10.09
CA PRO A 12 11.05 -6.31 -10.60
C PRO A 12 10.16 -6.99 -9.55
N THR A 13 10.61 -7.12 -8.29
CA THR A 13 9.87 -7.82 -7.23
C THR A 13 9.24 -6.82 -6.28
N ILE A 14 7.98 -6.47 -6.55
CA ILE A 14 7.15 -5.62 -5.69
C ILE A 14 5.94 -6.44 -5.22
N TYR A 15 5.69 -6.41 -3.90
CA TYR A 15 4.57 -7.11 -3.27
C TYR A 15 3.46 -6.17 -2.81
N GLY A 16 3.79 -4.92 -2.49
CA GLY A 16 2.82 -3.97 -1.95
C GLY A 16 3.21 -2.50 -2.09
N GLY A 17 2.42 -1.64 -1.49
CA GLY A 17 2.60 -0.19 -1.59
C GLY A 17 3.94 0.34 -1.09
N ALA A 18 4.63 -0.39 -0.19
CA ALA A 18 5.96 -0.01 0.26
C ALA A 18 6.99 -0.10 -0.88
N GLY A 19 6.95 -1.18 -1.68
CA GLY A 19 7.82 -1.33 -2.84
C GLY A 19 7.54 -0.28 -3.92
N VAL A 20 6.26 0.03 -4.18
CA VAL A 20 5.85 1.12 -5.07
C VAL A 20 6.41 2.46 -4.59
N HIS A 21 6.27 2.77 -3.30
CA HIS A 21 6.81 4.00 -2.70
C HIS A 21 8.33 4.12 -2.89
N VAL A 22 9.08 3.05 -2.60
CA VAL A 22 10.55 3.08 -2.70
C VAL A 22 10.99 3.26 -4.13
N ASP A 23 10.34 2.60 -5.07
CA ASP A 23 10.62 2.71 -6.51
C ASP A 23 10.50 4.17 -6.98
N TYR A 24 9.31 4.75 -6.87
CA TYR A 24 9.09 6.14 -7.32
C TYR A 24 9.91 7.17 -6.54
N LEU A 25 9.99 7.05 -5.21
CA LEU A 25 10.73 8.00 -4.40
C LEU A 25 12.22 7.97 -4.72
N SER A 26 12.82 6.79 -4.94
CA SER A 26 14.25 6.69 -5.27
C SER A 26 14.58 7.32 -6.60
N HIS A 27 13.74 7.13 -7.63
CA HIS A 27 13.91 7.77 -8.93
C HIS A 27 13.72 9.29 -8.88
N GLU A 28 12.74 9.78 -8.13
CA GLU A 28 12.53 11.23 -7.99
C GLU A 28 13.63 11.91 -7.17
N LEU A 29 14.11 11.26 -6.11
CA LEU A 29 15.25 11.77 -5.35
C LEU A 29 16.53 11.76 -6.19
N ALA A 30 16.73 10.76 -7.05
CA ALA A 30 17.91 10.69 -7.92
C ALA A 30 18.01 11.86 -8.91
N LYS A 31 16.91 12.58 -9.18
CA LYS A 31 16.92 13.83 -9.96
C LYS A 31 17.53 15.01 -9.20
N ILE A 32 17.65 14.93 -7.86
CA ILE A 32 18.04 16.06 -7.00
C ILE A 32 19.12 15.74 -5.96
N MET A 33 19.53 14.47 -5.82
CA MET A 33 20.60 14.01 -4.93
C MET A 33 21.05 12.59 -5.28
N ASP A 34 22.11 12.08 -4.66
CA ASP A 34 22.56 10.72 -4.85
C ASP A 34 21.75 9.73 -3.99
N VAL A 35 21.34 8.62 -4.58
CA VAL A 35 20.55 7.56 -3.95
C VAL A 35 21.19 6.20 -4.16
N ASP A 36 21.52 5.52 -3.07
CA ASP A 36 21.83 4.10 -3.08
C ASP A 36 20.66 3.31 -2.52
N VAL A 37 20.30 2.19 -3.15
CA VAL A 37 19.25 1.29 -2.68
C VAL A 37 19.87 -0.09 -2.43
N ARG A 38 19.69 -0.62 -1.23
CA ARG A 38 19.97 -2.03 -0.92
C ARG A 38 18.64 -2.75 -0.73
N SER A 39 18.39 -3.71 -1.60
CA SER A 39 17.12 -4.45 -1.65
C SER A 39 17.34 -5.93 -1.41
N PHE A 40 16.29 -6.63 -0.98
CA PHE A 40 16.26 -8.09 -1.03
C PHE A 40 16.11 -8.52 -2.49
N GLY A 41 16.88 -9.53 -2.91
CA GLY A 41 16.83 -10.06 -4.27
C GLY A 41 18.16 -10.00 -4.99
N THR A 42 18.12 -9.83 -6.31
CA THR A 42 19.30 -9.90 -7.19
C THR A 42 19.40 -8.67 -8.11
N GLN A 43 18.75 -7.58 -7.76
CA GLN A 43 18.75 -6.33 -8.53
C GLN A 43 20.17 -5.80 -8.68
N ASN A 44 20.46 -5.23 -9.86
CA ASN A 44 21.71 -4.54 -10.11
C ASN A 44 21.45 -3.43 -11.14
N VAL A 45 21.22 -2.21 -10.65
CA VAL A 45 20.99 -1.01 -11.44
C VAL A 45 22.07 0.00 -11.15
N ASN A 46 22.58 0.63 -12.20
CA ASN A 46 23.58 1.69 -12.09
C ASN A 46 23.23 2.79 -13.10
N GLU A 47 22.52 3.79 -12.62
CA GLU A 47 22.07 4.96 -13.35
C GLU A 47 22.70 6.23 -12.76
N PRO A 48 22.70 7.37 -13.47
CA PRO A 48 23.13 8.63 -12.89
C PRO A 48 22.39 8.91 -11.59
N HIS A 49 23.13 9.09 -10.50
CA HIS A 49 22.62 9.36 -9.14
C HIS A 49 21.73 8.26 -8.52
N LEU A 50 21.56 7.10 -9.15
CA LEU A 50 20.83 5.96 -8.60
C LEU A 50 21.59 4.66 -8.75
N THR A 51 21.97 4.07 -7.63
CA THR A 51 22.55 2.72 -7.60
C THR A 51 21.63 1.78 -6.83
N VAL A 52 21.29 0.62 -7.41
CA VAL A 52 20.49 -0.40 -6.75
C VAL A 52 21.25 -1.70 -6.69
N LYS A 53 21.41 -2.25 -5.49
CA LYS A 53 22.06 -3.54 -5.27
C LYS A 53 21.16 -4.50 -4.51
N GLY A 54 20.88 -5.64 -5.14
CA GLY A 54 20.16 -6.74 -4.53
C GLY A 54 21.07 -7.59 -3.64
N PHE A 55 20.52 -8.06 -2.52
CA PHE A 55 21.16 -8.97 -1.59
C PHE A 55 20.33 -10.25 -1.51
N GLY A 56 20.78 -11.27 -2.24
CA GLY A 56 20.18 -12.60 -2.25
C GLY A 56 20.31 -13.29 -0.90
N LEU A 57 19.60 -14.40 -0.73
CA LEU A 57 19.66 -15.22 0.47
C LEU A 57 19.64 -16.70 0.09
N ASP A 58 20.64 -17.42 0.52
CA ASP A 58 20.60 -18.87 0.53
C ASP A 58 19.95 -19.36 1.85
N THR A 59 18.77 -19.92 1.74
CA THR A 59 18.05 -20.51 2.86
C THR A 59 18.31 -22.00 3.06
N SER A 60 19.14 -22.63 2.24
CA SER A 60 19.43 -24.06 2.33
C SER A 60 20.09 -24.46 3.66
N THR A 61 20.77 -23.52 4.28
CA THR A 61 21.43 -23.69 5.58
C THR A 61 20.49 -23.51 6.78
N PHE A 62 19.25 -23.07 6.56
CA PHE A 62 18.30 -22.81 7.63
C PHE A 62 17.69 -24.14 8.13
N LYS A 63 17.85 -24.41 9.42
CA LYS A 63 17.29 -25.59 10.08
C LYS A 63 16.11 -25.26 11.01
N CYS A 64 15.69 -23.98 11.04
CA CYS A 64 14.54 -23.55 11.82
C CYS A 64 13.20 -23.83 11.07
N PRO A 65 12.04 -23.72 11.72
CA PRO A 65 10.73 -23.77 11.07
C PRO A 65 10.60 -22.78 9.91
N LYS A 66 9.93 -23.18 8.82
CA LYS A 66 9.82 -22.36 7.58
C LYS A 66 9.20 -20.98 7.79
N ASN A 67 8.25 -20.85 8.71
CA ASN A 67 7.63 -19.55 9.05
C ASN A 67 8.61 -18.55 9.68
N LEU A 68 9.78 -18.99 10.16
CA LEU A 68 10.85 -18.13 10.67
C LEU A 68 11.87 -17.74 9.61
N TYR A 69 11.79 -18.29 8.38
CA TYR A 69 12.75 -17.98 7.31
C TYR A 69 12.74 -16.50 6.93
N SER A 70 11.55 -15.86 6.96
CA SER A 70 11.42 -14.42 6.69
C SER A 70 12.14 -13.58 7.73
N VAL A 71 12.05 -13.95 9.01
CA VAL A 71 12.67 -13.24 10.13
C VAL A 71 14.20 -13.39 10.09
N PHE A 72 14.70 -14.62 10.09
CA PHE A 72 16.17 -14.83 10.06
C PHE A 72 16.79 -14.39 8.75
N GLY A 73 16.05 -14.51 7.65
CA GLY A 73 16.49 -13.99 6.36
C GLY A 73 16.58 -12.47 6.31
N ALA A 74 15.68 -11.77 6.97
CA ALA A 74 15.74 -10.32 7.12
C ALA A 74 16.95 -9.89 7.96
N ILE A 75 17.16 -10.51 9.12
CA ILE A 75 18.30 -10.23 10.00
C ILE A 75 19.63 -10.46 9.27
N ARG A 76 19.77 -11.58 8.54
CA ARG A 76 20.98 -11.89 7.79
C ARG A 76 21.28 -10.83 6.73
N ARG A 77 20.28 -10.44 5.92
CA ARG A 77 20.45 -9.37 4.92
C ARG A 77 20.75 -8.02 5.54
N CYS A 78 20.16 -7.69 6.69
CA CYS A 78 20.50 -6.48 7.43
C CYS A 78 21.99 -6.46 7.85
N THR A 79 22.53 -7.61 8.20
CA THR A 79 23.98 -7.76 8.47
C THR A 79 24.79 -7.57 7.19
N ASP A 80 24.37 -8.21 6.08
CA ASP A 80 25.07 -8.12 4.80
C ASP A 80 25.02 -6.67 4.25
N PHE A 81 23.92 -5.93 4.46
CA PHE A 81 23.82 -4.51 4.13
C PHE A 81 24.90 -3.68 4.82
N ASN A 82 25.17 -3.96 6.08
CA ASN A 82 26.14 -3.21 6.88
C ASN A 82 27.57 -3.63 6.63
N THR A 83 27.83 -4.94 6.44
CA THR A 83 29.18 -5.46 6.16
C THR A 83 29.69 -5.08 4.76
N ALA A 84 28.81 -4.67 3.86
CA ALA A 84 29.19 -4.08 2.57
C ALA A 84 29.74 -2.64 2.68
N GLY A 85 29.86 -2.10 3.89
CA GLY A 85 30.24 -0.71 4.17
C GLY A 85 29.10 0.27 3.92
N ILE A 86 29.08 1.39 4.62
CA ILE A 86 28.07 2.46 4.46
C ILE A 86 28.81 3.75 4.12
N ASP A 87 28.53 4.27 2.91
CA ASP A 87 29.00 5.55 2.40
C ASP A 87 27.75 6.39 2.04
N ALA A 88 27.08 6.89 3.07
CA ALA A 88 25.89 7.72 2.92
C ALA A 88 25.78 8.72 4.08
N ASN A 89 25.12 9.85 3.85
CA ASN A 89 24.85 10.85 4.88
C ASN A 89 23.63 10.47 5.74
N ILE A 90 22.72 9.66 5.20
CA ILE A 90 21.45 9.22 5.81
C ILE A 90 21.25 7.74 5.48
N VAL A 91 20.73 6.96 6.42
CA VAL A 91 20.12 5.65 6.15
C VAL A 91 18.62 5.75 6.36
N HIS A 92 17.86 5.38 5.33
CA HIS A 92 16.41 5.41 5.35
C HIS A 92 15.85 4.00 5.12
N CYS A 93 15.13 3.48 6.12
CA CYS A 93 14.56 2.13 6.09
C CYS A 93 13.06 2.15 5.78
N HIS A 94 12.65 1.13 5.03
CA HIS A 94 11.25 0.90 4.68
C HIS A 94 10.84 -0.51 5.12
N THR A 95 9.82 -0.61 5.95
CA THR A 95 9.30 -1.82 6.60
C THR A 95 10.23 -2.44 7.66
N TRP A 96 9.65 -3.19 8.60
CA TRP A 96 10.38 -3.83 9.69
C TRP A 96 11.49 -4.78 9.22
N TYR A 97 11.37 -5.36 8.02
CA TYR A 97 12.37 -6.27 7.44
C TYR A 97 13.77 -5.66 7.37
N THR A 98 13.87 -4.34 7.26
CA THR A 98 15.14 -3.63 7.11
C THR A 98 15.51 -2.75 8.31
N HIS A 99 14.61 -2.59 9.26
CA HIS A 99 14.82 -1.74 10.44
C HIS A 99 16.08 -2.14 11.24
N PHE A 100 16.35 -3.45 11.35
CA PHE A 100 17.55 -3.93 12.03
C PHE A 100 18.84 -3.46 11.33
N GLY A 101 18.81 -3.39 10.00
CA GLY A 101 19.89 -2.81 9.20
C GLY A 101 20.13 -1.33 9.48
N GLY A 102 19.04 -0.57 9.63
CA GLY A 102 19.10 0.84 9.99
C GLY A 102 19.64 1.07 11.42
N ILE A 103 19.22 0.24 12.38
CA ILE A 103 19.76 0.28 13.75
C ILE A 103 21.28 0.04 13.73
N PHE A 104 21.75 -0.97 13.00
CA PHE A 104 23.19 -1.25 12.86
C PHE A 104 23.93 -0.09 12.21
N ALA A 105 23.38 0.51 11.16
CA ALA A 105 23.99 1.66 10.50
C ALA A 105 24.15 2.84 11.47
N LYS A 106 23.12 3.18 12.21
CA LYS A 106 23.15 4.25 13.21
C LYS A 106 24.21 4.00 14.28
N LEU A 107 24.27 2.79 14.83
CA LEU A 107 25.15 2.47 15.96
C LEU A 107 26.62 2.31 15.55
N ASN A 108 26.90 1.77 14.37
CA ASN A 108 28.26 1.42 13.96
C ASN A 108 28.91 2.43 13.02
N TYR A 109 28.10 3.18 12.24
CA TYR A 109 28.60 4.16 11.27
C TYR A 109 28.22 5.59 11.66
N HIS A 110 27.42 5.76 12.73
CA HIS A 110 27.00 7.07 13.26
C HIS A 110 26.26 7.93 12.21
N VAL A 111 25.54 7.30 11.29
CA VAL A 111 24.70 7.99 10.32
C VAL A 111 23.28 8.13 10.86
N PRO A 112 22.60 9.27 10.63
CA PRO A 112 21.20 9.44 11.01
C PRO A 112 20.29 8.37 10.40
N LEU A 113 19.37 7.86 11.23
CA LEU A 113 18.38 6.86 10.85
C LEU A 113 17.02 7.50 10.60
N VAL A 114 16.51 7.32 9.41
CA VAL A 114 15.13 7.68 9.01
C VAL A 114 14.34 6.42 8.76
N LEU A 115 13.07 6.41 9.14
CA LEU A 115 12.13 5.33 8.84
C LEU A 115 10.90 5.90 8.13
N THR A 116 10.44 5.24 7.06
CA THR A 116 9.06 5.44 6.57
C THR A 116 8.18 4.30 7.07
N VAL A 117 7.12 4.68 7.79
CA VAL A 117 6.13 3.75 8.34
C VAL A 117 5.01 3.55 7.32
N HIS A 118 5.08 2.43 6.60
CA HIS A 118 4.04 2.01 5.64
C HIS A 118 2.88 1.27 6.30
N SER A 119 3.11 0.70 7.46
CA SER A 119 2.12 0.02 8.32
C SER A 119 2.76 -0.24 9.67
N LEU A 120 1.94 -0.49 10.70
CA LEU A 120 2.39 -0.77 12.06
C LEU A 120 2.01 -2.20 12.45
N GLU A 121 2.98 -2.97 12.94
CA GLU A 121 2.76 -4.37 13.35
C GLU A 121 1.67 -4.49 14.44
N PRO A 122 1.60 -3.63 15.48
CA PRO A 122 0.53 -3.70 16.48
C PRO A 122 -0.89 -3.55 15.93
N LEU A 123 -1.03 -2.89 14.77
CA LEU A 123 -2.33 -2.71 14.10
C LEU A 123 -2.61 -3.79 13.04
N ARG A 124 -1.76 -4.81 12.95
CA ARG A 124 -1.84 -5.91 11.99
C ARG A 124 -1.73 -7.28 12.69
N PRO A 125 -2.55 -7.59 13.68
CA PRO A 125 -2.41 -8.80 14.49
C PRO A 125 -2.56 -10.09 13.68
N TRP A 126 -3.29 -10.07 12.55
CA TRP A 126 -3.38 -11.17 11.60
C TRP A 126 -2.02 -11.57 10.98
N LYS A 127 -0.99 -10.70 11.06
CA LYS A 127 0.38 -11.06 10.66
C LYS A 127 0.95 -12.23 11.47
N ARG A 128 0.43 -12.48 12.67
CA ARG A 128 0.79 -13.66 13.46
C ARG A 128 0.41 -14.96 12.75
N GLU A 129 -0.65 -14.98 11.95
CA GLU A 129 -1.03 -16.14 11.13
C GLU A 129 0.05 -16.48 10.09
N GLN A 130 0.74 -15.45 9.55
CA GLN A 130 1.79 -15.61 8.55
C GLN A 130 3.16 -15.89 9.17
N LEU A 131 3.52 -15.17 10.23
CA LEU A 131 4.85 -15.18 10.82
C LEU A 131 4.98 -16.10 12.05
N GLY A 132 3.86 -16.58 12.60
CA GLY A 132 3.85 -17.32 13.86
C GLY A 132 4.53 -16.52 14.97
N PHE A 133 5.43 -17.15 15.72
CA PHE A 133 6.23 -16.47 16.76
C PHE A 133 7.22 -15.43 16.18
N GLY A 134 7.49 -15.45 14.88
CA GLY A 134 8.27 -14.42 14.21
C GLY A 134 7.65 -13.03 14.29
N TYR A 135 6.33 -12.94 14.51
CA TYR A 135 5.63 -11.68 14.73
C TYR A 135 6.10 -10.94 15.99
N ASP A 136 6.51 -11.65 17.03
CA ASP A 136 7.05 -11.00 18.23
C ASP A 136 8.40 -10.33 17.93
N CYS A 137 9.21 -10.96 17.07
CA CYS A 137 10.47 -10.38 16.61
C CYS A 137 10.22 -9.15 15.71
N SER A 138 9.30 -9.22 14.74
CA SER A 138 9.00 -8.08 13.86
C SER A 138 8.48 -6.89 14.66
N SER A 139 7.59 -7.12 15.62
CA SER A 139 7.04 -6.07 16.50
C SER A 139 8.12 -5.44 17.38
N TRP A 140 9.03 -6.24 17.94
CA TRP A 140 10.14 -5.73 18.74
C TRP A 140 11.12 -4.90 17.92
N VAL A 141 11.49 -5.37 16.73
CA VAL A 141 12.41 -4.66 15.82
C VAL A 141 11.79 -3.33 15.37
N GLU A 142 10.50 -3.35 14.99
CA GLU A 142 9.79 -2.14 14.59
C GLU A 142 9.76 -1.10 15.72
N LYS A 143 9.34 -1.51 16.92
CA LYS A 143 9.33 -0.64 18.10
C LYS A 143 10.70 -0.03 18.36
N THR A 144 11.74 -0.87 18.42
CA THR A 144 13.10 -0.43 18.72
C THR A 144 13.59 0.57 17.68
N ALA A 145 13.35 0.32 16.40
CA ALA A 145 13.80 1.20 15.33
C ALA A 145 13.07 2.55 15.37
N ILE A 146 11.75 2.56 15.57
CA ILE A 146 10.94 3.80 15.67
C ILE A 146 11.43 4.67 16.84
N GLU A 147 11.66 4.07 18.01
CA GLU A 147 12.13 4.80 19.18
C GLU A 147 13.56 5.33 19.03
N MET A 148 14.41 4.64 18.25
CA MET A 148 15.81 5.05 17.99
C MET A 148 15.98 6.00 16.81
N ALA A 149 15.00 6.11 15.90
CA ALA A 149 15.13 6.92 14.68
C ALA A 149 15.32 8.41 14.98
N ASP A 150 16.11 9.09 14.15
CA ASP A 150 16.28 10.55 14.19
C ASP A 150 15.07 11.25 13.59
N ALA A 151 14.45 10.64 12.56
CA ALA A 151 13.14 11.04 12.06
C ALA A 151 12.31 9.82 11.65
N VAL A 152 11.00 9.92 11.83
CA VAL A 152 10.02 8.92 11.41
C VAL A 152 9.05 9.59 10.46
N VAL A 153 8.94 9.07 9.25
CA VAL A 153 7.97 9.51 8.24
C VAL A 153 6.68 8.70 8.42
N ALA A 154 5.61 9.39 8.76
CA ALA A 154 4.26 8.87 8.74
C ALA A 154 3.61 9.22 7.41
N VAL A 155 2.99 8.23 6.75
CA VAL A 155 2.35 8.41 5.44
C VAL A 155 0.98 9.09 5.51
N SER A 156 0.48 9.37 6.73
CA SER A 156 -0.76 10.10 6.97
C SER A 156 -0.79 10.69 8.39
N GLN A 157 -1.71 11.60 8.64
CA GLN A 157 -1.94 12.16 9.98
C GLN A 157 -2.37 11.08 10.97
N GLU A 158 -3.22 10.12 10.53
CA GLU A 158 -3.65 9.02 11.39
C GLU A 158 -2.48 8.09 11.72
N THR A 159 -1.63 7.75 10.74
CA THR A 159 -0.39 7.00 11.00
C THR A 159 0.51 7.73 11.99
N LYS A 160 0.64 9.06 11.90
CA LYS A 160 1.39 9.84 12.91
C LYS A 160 0.80 9.71 14.31
N GLN A 161 -0.53 9.80 14.43
CA GLN A 161 -1.22 9.64 15.72
C GLN A 161 -0.99 8.24 16.29
N ASP A 162 -1.07 7.21 15.44
CA ASP A 162 -0.81 5.82 15.86
C ASP A 162 0.64 5.61 16.30
N ILE A 163 1.62 6.16 15.60
CA ILE A 163 3.04 6.09 16.00
C ILE A 163 3.23 6.70 17.38
N VAL A 164 2.71 7.90 17.59
CA VAL A 164 2.84 8.61 18.88
C VAL A 164 2.10 7.88 20.01
N ARG A 165 0.95 7.28 19.71
CA ARG A 165 0.16 6.52 20.69
C ARG A 165 0.79 5.19 21.08
N LEU A 166 1.41 4.49 20.13
CA LEU A 166 1.88 3.11 20.30
C LEU A 166 3.34 3.01 20.75
N PHE A 167 4.15 4.02 20.49
CA PHE A 167 5.58 3.99 20.74
C PHE A 167 6.05 5.20 21.54
N ASN A 168 7.12 5.01 22.30
CA ASN A 168 7.75 6.10 23.06
C ASN A 168 8.65 6.95 22.14
N VAL A 169 8.02 7.78 21.30
CA VAL A 169 8.71 8.65 20.34
C VAL A 169 8.27 10.11 20.53
N ASP A 170 9.22 11.03 20.46
CA ASP A 170 8.92 12.46 20.46
C ASP A 170 8.10 12.83 19.21
N PRO A 171 6.88 13.38 19.35
CA PRO A 171 6.06 13.79 18.20
C PRO A 171 6.76 14.77 17.23
N ALA A 172 7.76 15.52 17.69
CA ALA A 172 8.56 16.42 16.86
C ALA A 172 9.44 15.68 15.86
N ARG A 173 9.83 14.43 16.14
CA ARG A 173 10.56 13.55 15.22
C ARG A 173 9.67 12.88 14.18
N VAL A 174 8.34 12.90 14.36
CA VAL A 174 7.39 12.28 13.44
C VAL A 174 6.91 13.31 12.42
N ARG A 175 7.34 13.17 11.16
CA ARG A 175 6.98 14.02 10.03
C ARG A 175 5.91 13.35 9.18
N ILE A 176 4.96 14.13 8.66
CA ILE A 176 3.98 13.61 7.70
C ILE A 176 4.53 13.89 6.31
N ILE A 177 4.81 12.83 5.55
CA ILE A 177 5.16 12.90 4.13
C ILE A 177 4.33 11.83 3.43
N TYR A 178 3.41 12.26 2.57
CA TYR A 178 2.47 11.38 1.87
C TYR A 178 3.17 10.49 0.84
N ASN A 179 2.47 9.45 0.38
CA ASN A 179 2.82 8.79 -0.86
C ASN A 179 2.37 9.61 -2.06
N GLY A 180 3.02 9.39 -3.19
CA GLY A 180 2.73 10.11 -4.40
C GLY A 180 2.02 9.29 -5.47
N ILE A 181 1.74 9.96 -6.59
CA ILE A 181 1.27 9.39 -7.85
C ILE A 181 2.04 10.01 -9.01
N ASP A 182 2.29 9.23 -10.04
CA ASP A 182 2.81 9.73 -11.32
C ASP A 182 1.61 9.98 -12.26
N PRO A 183 1.27 11.25 -12.54
CA PRO A 183 0.13 11.58 -13.39
C PRO A 183 0.38 11.33 -14.88
N ASP A 184 1.62 11.12 -15.30
CA ASP A 184 1.99 10.80 -16.67
C ASP A 184 1.90 9.28 -16.91
N GLU A 185 2.00 8.49 -15.89
CA GLU A 185 1.77 7.05 -15.91
C GLU A 185 0.30 6.71 -15.66
N TYR A 186 -0.31 7.29 -14.62
CA TYR A 186 -1.72 7.07 -14.25
C TYR A 186 -2.60 8.20 -14.79
N TYR A 187 -3.26 7.94 -15.91
CA TYR A 187 -4.25 8.82 -16.52
C TYR A 187 -5.32 8.01 -17.23
N ARG A 188 -6.46 8.62 -17.51
CA ARG A 188 -7.57 7.97 -18.18
C ARG A 188 -7.22 7.54 -19.60
N ARG A 189 -7.09 6.25 -19.83
CA ARG A 189 -6.88 5.62 -21.14
C ARG A 189 -8.19 5.55 -21.91
N LYS A 190 -8.11 5.62 -23.24
CA LYS A 190 -9.29 5.46 -24.12
C LYS A 190 -9.50 4.00 -24.53
N SER A 191 -8.43 3.23 -24.65
CA SER A 191 -8.47 1.83 -25.07
C SER A 191 -9.15 0.94 -24.03
N THR A 192 -9.90 -0.06 -24.52
CA THR A 192 -10.58 -1.11 -23.74
C THR A 192 -10.22 -2.50 -24.24
N ASP A 193 -9.23 -2.61 -25.14
CA ASP A 193 -8.88 -3.82 -25.87
C ASP A 193 -8.44 -5.00 -24.97
N LEU A 194 -7.89 -4.71 -23.78
CA LEU A 194 -7.47 -5.74 -22.83
C LEU A 194 -8.59 -6.21 -21.90
N LEU A 195 -9.69 -5.47 -21.76
CA LEU A 195 -10.77 -5.80 -20.81
C LEU A 195 -11.51 -7.11 -21.18
N PRO A 196 -11.83 -7.38 -22.48
CA PRO A 196 -12.53 -8.62 -22.86
C PRO A 196 -11.72 -9.90 -22.57
N GLU A 197 -10.39 -9.85 -22.59
CA GLU A 197 -9.53 -10.99 -22.25
C GLU A 197 -9.72 -11.45 -20.80
N HIS A 198 -10.25 -10.57 -19.95
CA HIS A 198 -10.57 -10.83 -18.53
C HIS A 198 -12.07 -11.05 -18.30
N GLY A 199 -12.87 -11.22 -19.36
CA GLY A 199 -14.30 -11.47 -19.26
C GLY A 199 -15.14 -10.21 -18.96
N ILE A 200 -14.56 -9.01 -19.10
CA ILE A 200 -15.24 -7.74 -18.86
C ILE A 200 -15.86 -7.26 -20.18
N ASP A 201 -17.16 -7.00 -20.19
CA ASP A 201 -17.85 -6.35 -21.29
C ASP A 201 -17.60 -4.82 -21.22
N PRO A 202 -16.84 -4.24 -22.17
CA PRO A 202 -16.50 -2.82 -22.13
C PRO A 202 -17.71 -1.89 -22.38
N ASN A 203 -18.83 -2.43 -22.85
CA ASN A 203 -20.06 -1.67 -23.09
C ASN A 203 -20.96 -1.59 -21.85
N LYS A 204 -20.62 -2.31 -20.77
CA LYS A 204 -21.35 -2.28 -19.50
C LYS A 204 -20.49 -1.59 -18.43
N PRO A 205 -21.06 -0.64 -17.68
CA PRO A 205 -20.33 -0.04 -16.57
C PRO A 205 -19.98 -1.10 -15.53
N PHE A 206 -18.85 -0.91 -14.84
CA PHE A 206 -18.43 -1.82 -13.77
C PHE A 206 -17.89 -1.08 -12.55
N ILE A 207 -18.05 -1.70 -11.39
CA ILE A 207 -17.29 -1.35 -10.20
C ILE A 207 -16.01 -2.17 -10.17
N LEU A 208 -14.94 -1.59 -9.64
CA LEU A 208 -13.61 -2.19 -9.59
C LEU A 208 -13.08 -2.26 -8.16
N PHE A 209 -12.55 -3.41 -7.78
CA PHE A 209 -11.62 -3.57 -6.69
C PHE A 209 -10.26 -4.03 -7.24
N VAL A 210 -9.17 -3.47 -6.73
CA VAL A 210 -7.79 -3.92 -7.03
C VAL A 210 -7.05 -4.13 -5.72
N GLY A 211 -6.46 -5.30 -5.52
CA GLY A 211 -5.66 -5.55 -4.34
C GLY A 211 -5.41 -7.03 -4.05
N ARG A 212 -4.64 -7.29 -2.99
CA ARG A 212 -4.44 -8.65 -2.48
C ARG A 212 -5.68 -9.14 -1.73
N ILE A 213 -5.84 -10.45 -1.68
CA ILE A 213 -6.84 -11.08 -0.80
C ILE A 213 -6.26 -11.11 0.62
N ALA A 214 -6.54 -10.05 1.36
CA ALA A 214 -6.04 -9.83 2.72
C ALA A 214 -7.16 -9.28 3.62
N ARG A 215 -7.16 -9.65 4.91
CA ARG A 215 -8.17 -9.13 5.85
C ARG A 215 -8.19 -7.62 5.88
N GLN A 216 -7.02 -6.99 5.96
CA GLN A 216 -6.90 -5.53 5.97
C GLN A 216 -7.56 -4.85 4.75
N LYS A 217 -7.65 -5.54 3.60
CA LYS A 217 -8.23 -4.97 2.37
C LYS A 217 -9.76 -5.05 2.34
N GLY A 218 -10.38 -5.77 3.27
CA GLY A 218 -11.82 -5.81 3.44
C GLY A 218 -12.59 -6.37 2.24
N ILE A 219 -11.93 -7.09 1.33
CA ILE A 219 -12.54 -7.59 0.09
C ILE A 219 -13.75 -8.51 0.35
N ILE A 220 -13.75 -9.22 1.46
CA ILE A 220 -14.88 -10.09 1.85
C ILE A 220 -16.12 -9.24 2.10
N HIS A 221 -15.99 -8.05 2.71
CA HIS A 221 -17.12 -7.15 2.93
C HIS A 221 -17.68 -6.61 1.60
N LEU A 222 -16.81 -6.36 0.60
CA LEU A 222 -17.27 -6.01 -0.74
C LEU A 222 -17.97 -7.18 -1.43
N ALA A 223 -17.43 -8.40 -1.36
CA ALA A 223 -18.08 -9.57 -1.91
C ALA A 223 -19.46 -9.80 -1.28
N ASN A 224 -19.59 -9.64 0.04
CA ASN A 224 -20.87 -9.68 0.75
C ASN A 224 -21.81 -8.52 0.42
N ALA A 225 -21.28 -7.36 0.00
CA ALA A 225 -22.08 -6.22 -0.42
C ALA A 225 -22.79 -6.43 -1.76
N ILE A 226 -22.29 -7.36 -2.60
CA ILE A 226 -22.81 -7.59 -3.96
C ILE A 226 -24.31 -7.92 -3.95
N LYS A 227 -24.81 -8.64 -2.96
CA LYS A 227 -26.24 -8.97 -2.81
C LYS A 227 -27.15 -7.76 -2.60
N TYR A 228 -26.58 -6.62 -2.19
CA TYR A 228 -27.29 -5.36 -1.96
C TYR A 228 -27.11 -4.34 -3.10
N MET A 229 -26.35 -4.70 -4.14
CA MET A 229 -26.13 -3.83 -5.29
C MET A 229 -27.22 -3.97 -6.32
N ASP A 230 -27.59 -2.85 -6.94
CA ASP A 230 -28.58 -2.81 -8.02
C ASP A 230 -28.08 -3.60 -9.26
N PRO A 231 -28.98 -4.13 -10.08
CA PRO A 231 -28.62 -4.78 -11.35
C PRO A 231 -28.11 -3.78 -12.39
N GLY A 232 -27.61 -4.29 -13.53
CA GLY A 232 -27.29 -3.47 -14.71
C GLY A 232 -25.82 -3.08 -14.85
N PHE A 233 -24.96 -3.45 -13.91
CA PHE A 233 -23.51 -3.23 -14.00
C PHE A 233 -22.71 -4.47 -13.55
N GLN A 234 -21.46 -4.54 -13.96
CA GLN A 234 -20.54 -5.61 -13.61
C GLN A 234 -19.82 -5.30 -12.30
N VAL A 235 -19.35 -6.34 -11.63
CA VAL A 235 -18.50 -6.25 -10.43
C VAL A 235 -17.18 -6.95 -10.76
N VAL A 236 -16.10 -6.19 -10.85
CA VAL A 236 -14.77 -6.68 -11.19
C VAL A 236 -13.90 -6.70 -9.93
N LEU A 237 -13.54 -7.89 -9.50
CA LEU A 237 -12.64 -8.15 -8.39
C LEU A 237 -11.27 -8.55 -8.93
N CYS A 238 -10.37 -7.59 -9.14
CA CYS A 238 -8.97 -7.87 -9.50
C CYS A 238 -8.19 -8.15 -8.21
N ALA A 239 -8.25 -9.41 -7.76
CA ALA A 239 -7.78 -9.82 -6.45
C ALA A 239 -7.07 -11.17 -6.50
N GLY A 240 -5.79 -11.16 -6.17
CA GLY A 240 -4.93 -12.34 -6.11
C GLY A 240 -4.07 -12.35 -4.85
N GLN A 241 -3.13 -13.31 -4.78
CA GLN A 241 -2.14 -13.43 -3.72
C GLN A 241 -2.75 -13.39 -2.30
N PRO A 242 -3.52 -14.43 -1.92
CA PRO A 242 -4.10 -14.49 -0.59
C PRO A 242 -3.01 -14.54 0.49
N ASP A 243 -3.23 -13.82 1.59
CA ASP A 243 -2.29 -13.77 2.71
C ASP A 243 -2.21 -15.13 3.44
N THR A 244 -3.30 -15.88 3.50
CA THR A 244 -3.37 -17.23 4.08
C THR A 244 -4.34 -18.12 3.29
N PRO A 245 -4.23 -19.47 3.42
CA PRO A 245 -5.19 -20.40 2.81
C PRO A 245 -6.64 -20.19 3.27
N GLU A 246 -6.83 -19.81 4.53
CA GLU A 246 -8.16 -19.62 5.14
C GLU A 246 -8.92 -18.49 4.45
N ILE A 247 -8.27 -17.33 4.26
CA ILE A 247 -8.91 -16.21 3.57
C ILE A 247 -9.09 -16.47 2.07
N ALA A 248 -8.23 -17.30 1.47
CA ALA A 248 -8.43 -17.77 0.09
C ALA A 248 -9.73 -18.56 -0.06
N GLU A 249 -9.98 -19.50 0.85
CA GLU A 249 -11.21 -20.32 0.83
C GLU A 249 -12.46 -19.49 1.19
N GLU A 250 -12.33 -18.52 2.09
CA GLU A 250 -13.41 -17.58 2.41
C GLU A 250 -13.78 -16.74 1.18
N MET A 251 -12.78 -16.22 0.45
CA MET A 251 -12.99 -15.46 -0.78
C MET A 251 -13.69 -16.30 -1.87
N LYS A 252 -13.24 -17.53 -2.09
CA LYS A 252 -13.86 -18.45 -3.06
C LYS A 252 -15.34 -18.67 -2.77
N ARG A 253 -15.69 -18.89 -1.50
CA ARG A 253 -17.10 -19.08 -1.09
C ARG A 253 -17.92 -17.83 -1.32
N ALA A 254 -17.42 -16.66 -0.91
CA ALA A 254 -18.11 -15.38 -1.06
C ALA A 254 -18.34 -15.03 -2.54
N VAL A 255 -17.34 -15.26 -3.41
CA VAL A 255 -17.49 -15.02 -4.85
C VAL A 255 -18.45 -16.00 -5.48
N ALA A 256 -18.36 -17.30 -5.16
CA ALA A 256 -19.28 -18.32 -5.69
C ALA A 256 -20.74 -18.02 -5.30
N GLU A 257 -20.99 -17.59 -4.06
CA GLU A 257 -22.30 -17.14 -3.62
C GLU A 257 -22.77 -15.89 -4.41
N ALA A 258 -21.91 -14.91 -4.59
CA ALA A 258 -22.22 -13.72 -5.37
C ALA A 258 -22.58 -14.06 -6.82
N GLN A 259 -21.79 -14.93 -7.47
CA GLN A 259 -22.01 -15.38 -8.84
C GLN A 259 -23.29 -16.22 -9.01
N SER A 260 -23.70 -16.96 -7.98
CA SER A 260 -24.97 -17.72 -8.02
C SER A 260 -26.20 -16.83 -7.96
N ASN A 261 -26.07 -15.64 -7.37
CA ASN A 261 -27.17 -14.70 -7.14
C ASN A 261 -27.22 -13.54 -8.15
N ARG A 262 -26.12 -13.29 -8.89
CA ARG A 262 -25.99 -12.15 -9.77
C ARG A 262 -25.07 -12.47 -10.96
N GLU A 263 -25.50 -12.11 -12.16
CA GLU A 263 -24.63 -12.12 -13.35
C GLU A 263 -23.65 -10.93 -13.33
N GLY A 264 -22.53 -11.07 -14.06
CA GLY A 264 -21.54 -10.01 -14.23
C GLY A 264 -20.60 -9.83 -13.03
N VAL A 265 -20.47 -10.81 -12.15
CA VAL A 265 -19.44 -10.88 -11.12
C VAL A 265 -18.21 -11.58 -11.69
N ILE A 266 -17.14 -10.81 -11.88
CA ILE A 266 -15.90 -11.23 -12.53
C ILE A 266 -14.78 -11.19 -11.49
N TRP A 267 -14.10 -12.31 -11.31
CA TRP A 267 -12.94 -12.39 -10.42
C TRP A 267 -11.69 -12.73 -11.22
N ILE A 268 -10.75 -11.78 -11.22
CA ILE A 268 -9.42 -11.93 -11.81
C ILE A 268 -8.47 -12.36 -10.69
N GLU A 269 -8.14 -13.66 -10.64
CA GLU A 269 -7.41 -14.29 -9.53
C GLU A 269 -5.91 -14.03 -9.53
N LYS A 270 -5.40 -13.27 -10.51
CA LYS A 270 -3.96 -13.02 -10.68
C LYS A 270 -3.68 -11.53 -10.62
N MET A 271 -2.46 -11.19 -10.22
CA MET A 271 -1.93 -9.85 -10.46
C MET A 271 -1.86 -9.62 -11.96
N VAL A 272 -2.41 -8.51 -12.40
CA VAL A 272 -2.43 -8.12 -13.82
C VAL A 272 -1.21 -7.23 -14.15
N PRO A 273 -0.73 -7.23 -15.41
CA PRO A 273 0.23 -6.25 -15.88
C PRO A 273 -0.28 -4.81 -15.69
N LYS A 274 0.65 -3.85 -15.59
CA LYS A 274 0.30 -2.43 -15.40
C LYS A 274 -0.65 -1.90 -16.49
N GLU A 275 -0.45 -2.29 -17.74
CA GLU A 275 -1.28 -1.89 -18.88
C GLU A 275 -2.75 -2.29 -18.70
N VAL A 276 -3.00 -3.49 -18.17
CA VAL A 276 -4.34 -3.96 -17.85
C VAL A 276 -4.90 -3.16 -16.67
N ALA A 277 -4.09 -2.95 -15.63
CA ALA A 277 -4.51 -2.16 -14.46
C ALA A 277 -4.91 -0.72 -14.86
N TYR A 278 -4.17 -0.08 -15.77
CA TYR A 278 -4.51 1.24 -16.28
C TYR A 278 -5.87 1.27 -17.00
N GLN A 279 -6.19 0.25 -17.79
CA GLN A 279 -7.50 0.16 -18.43
C GLN A 279 -8.60 -0.12 -17.40
N LEU A 280 -8.35 -1.01 -16.44
CA LEU A 280 -9.30 -1.28 -15.35
C LEU A 280 -9.66 0.01 -14.59
N TYR A 281 -8.66 0.79 -14.13
CA TYR A 281 -8.91 2.06 -13.45
C TYR A 281 -9.61 3.08 -14.36
N SER A 282 -9.18 3.20 -15.63
CA SER A 282 -9.70 4.20 -16.57
C SER A 282 -11.16 4.01 -16.95
N HIS A 283 -11.63 2.76 -16.94
CA HIS A 283 -13.00 2.41 -17.34
C HIS A 283 -13.90 2.01 -16.16
N ALA A 284 -13.36 1.95 -14.94
CA ALA A 284 -14.17 1.74 -13.76
C ALA A 284 -15.16 2.89 -13.56
N ALA A 285 -16.46 2.56 -13.54
CA ALA A 285 -17.50 3.53 -13.21
C ALA A 285 -17.41 3.96 -11.73
N VAL A 286 -16.95 3.04 -10.87
CA VAL A 286 -16.66 3.28 -9.45
C VAL A 286 -15.47 2.40 -9.05
N PHE A 287 -14.48 2.97 -8.37
CA PHE A 287 -13.47 2.20 -7.67
C PHE A 287 -13.88 2.02 -6.21
N CYS A 288 -13.83 0.78 -5.71
CA CYS A 288 -14.20 0.47 -4.32
C CYS A 288 -12.98 0.04 -3.50
N CYS A 289 -12.73 0.73 -2.37
CA CYS A 289 -11.67 0.41 -1.41
C CYS A 289 -12.26 0.15 -0.01
N PRO A 290 -12.71 -1.08 0.28
CA PRO A 290 -13.40 -1.43 1.53
C PRO A 290 -12.43 -1.76 2.67
N SER A 291 -11.19 -1.24 2.62
CA SER A 291 -10.14 -1.57 3.58
C SER A 291 -10.55 -1.31 5.02
N ILE A 292 -10.26 -2.25 5.93
CA ILE A 292 -10.47 -2.05 7.38
C ILE A 292 -9.24 -1.45 8.05
N TYR A 293 -8.10 -1.49 7.40
CA TYR A 293 -6.86 -0.83 7.81
C TYR A 293 -6.10 -0.38 6.56
N GLU A 294 -5.90 0.92 6.41
CA GLU A 294 -5.20 1.49 5.26
C GLU A 294 -4.39 2.72 5.69
N PRO A 295 -3.08 2.58 5.92
CA PRO A 295 -2.23 3.69 6.38
C PRO A 295 -2.26 4.90 5.46
N PHE A 296 -2.38 4.70 4.14
CA PHE A 296 -2.51 5.78 3.18
C PHE A 296 -3.52 5.48 2.05
N GLY A 297 -3.31 4.41 1.27
CA GLY A 297 -4.21 3.99 0.20
C GLY A 297 -3.80 4.50 -1.19
N ILE A 298 -2.59 4.16 -1.65
CA ILE A 298 -2.07 4.52 -2.99
C ILE A 298 -3.06 4.12 -4.09
N ILE A 299 -3.71 2.95 -3.98
CA ILE A 299 -4.69 2.47 -4.96
C ILE A 299 -5.87 3.44 -5.18
N ASN A 300 -6.22 4.26 -4.17
CA ASN A 300 -7.22 5.32 -4.34
C ASN A 300 -6.66 6.46 -5.21
N LEU A 301 -5.37 6.81 -5.04
CA LEU A 301 -4.72 7.80 -5.92
C LEU A 301 -4.62 7.29 -7.36
N GLU A 302 -4.30 6.01 -7.58
CA GLU A 302 -4.27 5.39 -8.90
C GLU A 302 -5.63 5.50 -9.60
N ALA A 303 -6.70 5.14 -8.88
CA ALA A 303 -8.07 5.27 -9.37
C ALA A 303 -8.45 6.72 -9.67
N MET A 304 -8.20 7.63 -8.71
CA MET A 304 -8.48 9.07 -8.87
C MET A 304 -7.68 9.69 -10.02
N ALA A 305 -6.42 9.31 -10.19
CA ALA A 305 -5.58 9.76 -11.30
C ALA A 305 -6.12 9.31 -12.66
N CYS A 306 -6.79 8.18 -12.72
CA CYS A 306 -7.50 7.66 -13.90
C CYS A 306 -8.96 8.14 -14.00
N GLU A 307 -9.38 9.13 -13.21
CA GLU A 307 -10.73 9.70 -13.17
C GLU A 307 -11.83 8.72 -12.71
N ALA A 308 -11.48 7.65 -11.99
CA ALA A 308 -12.47 6.79 -11.36
C ALA A 308 -12.93 7.39 -10.02
N PRO A 309 -14.24 7.65 -9.83
CA PRO A 309 -14.77 8.09 -8.52
C PRO A 309 -14.62 6.96 -7.51
N VAL A 310 -14.34 7.32 -6.25
CA VAL A 310 -13.98 6.36 -5.21
C VAL A 310 -15.13 6.16 -4.23
N VAL A 311 -15.43 4.90 -3.87
CA VAL A 311 -16.19 4.55 -2.66
C VAL A 311 -15.23 3.80 -1.73
N ALA A 312 -14.95 4.35 -0.58
CA ALA A 312 -13.95 3.77 0.32
C ALA A 312 -14.38 3.81 1.79
N ALA A 313 -13.83 2.89 2.58
CA ALA A 313 -14.00 2.94 4.03
C ALA A 313 -13.34 4.20 4.60
N ALA A 314 -13.98 4.83 5.59
CA ALA A 314 -13.48 6.02 6.27
C ALA A 314 -12.41 5.69 7.30
N VAL A 315 -11.30 5.05 6.88
CA VAL A 315 -10.21 4.60 7.75
C VAL A 315 -8.85 5.13 7.30
N GLY A 316 -7.94 5.29 8.25
CA GLY A 316 -6.55 5.61 7.99
C GLY A 316 -6.36 6.83 7.09
N GLY A 317 -5.34 6.77 6.25
CA GLY A 317 -5.00 7.81 5.28
C GLY A 317 -5.99 7.97 4.13
N ILE A 318 -6.94 7.03 3.95
CA ILE A 318 -8.01 7.17 2.93
C ILE A 318 -8.77 8.49 3.14
N LYS A 319 -9.02 8.90 4.37
CA LYS A 319 -9.71 10.16 4.74
C LYS A 319 -8.93 11.42 4.31
N GLU A 320 -7.64 11.28 4.05
CA GLU A 320 -6.79 12.38 3.58
C GLU A 320 -6.65 12.38 2.05
N VAL A 321 -6.81 11.23 1.43
CA VAL A 321 -6.79 11.05 -0.03
C VAL A 321 -8.14 11.41 -0.64
N VAL A 322 -9.22 10.78 -0.17
CA VAL A 322 -10.59 10.97 -0.67
C VAL A 322 -11.30 12.06 0.12
N VAL A 323 -11.94 12.99 -0.58
CA VAL A 323 -12.81 14.02 0.02
C VAL A 323 -14.26 13.58 -0.16
N ASP A 324 -14.94 13.33 0.97
CA ASP A 324 -16.32 12.85 0.97
C ASP A 324 -17.27 13.85 0.29
N GLY A 325 -18.10 13.37 -0.65
CA GLY A 325 -19.03 14.18 -1.42
C GLY A 325 -18.40 15.07 -2.50
N GLU A 326 -17.06 14.99 -2.71
CA GLU A 326 -16.36 15.79 -3.72
C GLU A 326 -15.57 14.92 -4.71
N THR A 327 -14.73 14.00 -4.23
CA THR A 327 -13.93 13.10 -5.06
C THR A 327 -14.37 11.64 -4.98
N GLY A 328 -15.32 11.36 -4.11
CA GLY A 328 -15.86 10.03 -3.83
C GLY A 328 -16.78 10.06 -2.62
N PHE A 329 -17.08 8.87 -2.11
CA PHE A 329 -17.81 8.70 -0.85
C PHE A 329 -16.96 7.94 0.16
N LEU A 330 -16.94 8.43 1.40
CA LEU A 330 -16.38 7.76 2.55
C LEU A 330 -17.49 7.04 3.32
N VAL A 331 -17.35 5.72 3.47
CA VAL A 331 -18.30 4.89 4.20
C VAL A 331 -17.80 4.76 5.65
N PRO A 332 -18.57 5.24 6.63
CA PRO A 332 -18.21 5.09 8.04
C PRO A 332 -18.03 3.62 8.42
N LEU A 333 -16.99 3.35 9.20
CA LEU A 333 -16.68 2.02 9.69
C LEU A 333 -16.52 2.04 11.21
N GLU A 334 -17.45 1.39 11.90
CA GLU A 334 -17.34 1.10 13.32
C GLU A 334 -16.58 -0.20 13.52
N GLN A 335 -15.39 -0.13 14.13
CA GLN A 335 -14.47 -1.25 14.29
C GLN A 335 -14.30 -1.65 15.74
N MET A 336 -13.98 -2.93 15.96
CA MET A 336 -13.46 -3.41 17.25
C MET A 336 -12.17 -2.64 17.59
N GLN A 337 -12.02 -2.27 18.85
CA GLN A 337 -10.83 -1.54 19.35
C GLN A 337 -9.62 -2.45 19.62
N SER A 338 -9.81 -3.75 19.47
CA SER A 338 -8.79 -4.78 19.65
C SER A 338 -8.81 -5.76 18.49
N SER A 339 -7.76 -6.59 18.38
CA SER A 339 -7.73 -7.68 17.40
C SER A 339 -9.06 -8.46 17.38
N PRO A 340 -9.61 -8.74 16.19
CA PRO A 340 -9.04 -8.62 14.85
C PRO A 340 -9.31 -7.28 14.14
N PHE A 341 -9.80 -6.23 14.82
CA PHE A 341 -10.17 -4.92 14.26
C PHE A 341 -11.24 -4.99 13.14
N GLU A 342 -11.99 -6.06 13.12
CA GLU A 342 -13.09 -6.24 12.16
C GLU A 342 -14.23 -5.24 12.43
N PRO A 343 -15.10 -4.98 11.43
CA PRO A 343 -16.32 -4.22 11.65
C PRO A 343 -17.15 -4.83 12.78
N ILE A 344 -17.72 -3.97 13.64
CA ILE A 344 -18.64 -4.43 14.70
C ILE A 344 -19.90 -5.05 14.08
N ASP A 345 -20.42 -4.46 13.01
CA ASP A 345 -21.52 -4.99 12.20
C ASP A 345 -21.06 -5.11 10.72
N PRO A 346 -20.50 -6.28 10.32
CA PRO A 346 -20.02 -6.50 8.95
C PRO A 346 -21.12 -6.40 7.89
N ASP A 347 -22.36 -6.77 8.24
CA ASP A 347 -23.49 -6.73 7.30
C ASP A 347 -23.97 -5.29 7.06
N LYS A 348 -24.01 -4.47 8.12
CA LYS A 348 -24.27 -3.03 7.99
C LYS A 348 -23.21 -2.37 7.10
N PHE A 349 -21.92 -2.65 7.33
CA PHE A 349 -20.85 -2.09 6.52
C PHE A 349 -20.97 -2.50 5.05
N SER A 350 -21.32 -3.76 4.76
CA SER A 350 -21.56 -4.24 3.41
C SER A 350 -22.75 -3.53 2.75
N ARG A 351 -23.86 -3.29 3.49
CA ARG A 351 -25.01 -2.51 3.00
C ARG A 351 -24.64 -1.05 2.71
N ASP A 352 -23.91 -0.42 3.61
CA ASP A 352 -23.49 0.98 3.47
C ASP A 352 -22.56 1.17 2.25
N LEU A 353 -21.64 0.22 2.01
CA LEU A 353 -20.83 0.17 0.79
C LEU A 353 -21.72 0.08 -0.46
N ALA A 354 -22.64 -0.89 -0.50
CA ALA A 354 -23.53 -1.08 -1.64
C ALA A 354 -24.41 0.16 -1.90
N GLN A 355 -24.91 0.81 -0.85
CA GLN A 355 -25.72 2.03 -0.98
C GLN A 355 -24.93 3.14 -1.69
N ARG A 356 -23.68 3.39 -1.31
CA ARG A 356 -22.84 4.43 -1.94
C ARG A 356 -22.46 4.06 -3.37
N ILE A 357 -22.19 2.79 -3.62
CA ILE A 357 -21.95 2.28 -4.97
C ILE A 357 -23.19 2.49 -5.83
N ASN A 358 -24.38 2.06 -5.39
CA ASN A 358 -25.63 2.24 -6.13
C ASN A 358 -25.92 3.71 -6.42
N GLN A 359 -25.66 4.61 -5.45
CA GLN A 359 -25.82 6.05 -5.64
C GLN A 359 -24.97 6.59 -6.80
N LEU A 360 -23.68 6.19 -6.87
CA LEU A 360 -22.81 6.59 -7.98
C LEU A 360 -23.18 5.88 -9.29
N MET A 361 -23.54 4.61 -9.24
CA MET A 361 -23.92 3.86 -10.45
C MET A 361 -25.18 4.44 -11.11
N ALA A 362 -26.12 4.97 -10.34
CA ALA A 362 -27.35 5.60 -10.84
C ALA A 362 -27.12 7.00 -11.44
N ASP A 363 -26.03 7.71 -11.13
CA ASP A 363 -25.80 9.09 -11.55
C ASP A 363 -24.45 9.27 -12.29
N GLU A 364 -24.52 9.24 -13.62
CA GLU A 364 -23.34 9.41 -14.49
C GLU A 364 -22.71 10.80 -14.37
N SER A 365 -23.53 11.84 -14.19
CA SER A 365 -23.07 13.22 -14.04
C SER A 365 -22.25 13.37 -12.75
N LEU A 366 -22.71 12.75 -11.66
CA LEU A 366 -22.02 12.74 -10.39
C LEU A 366 -20.70 11.96 -10.49
N ARG A 367 -20.68 10.81 -11.20
CA ARG A 367 -19.44 10.06 -11.45
C ARG A 367 -18.41 10.91 -12.20
N ALA A 368 -18.83 11.58 -13.28
CA ALA A 368 -17.94 12.45 -14.06
C ALA A 368 -17.40 13.62 -13.20
N LYS A 369 -18.24 14.24 -12.39
CA LYS A 369 -17.86 15.33 -11.47
C LYS A 369 -16.80 14.84 -10.46
N PHE A 370 -17.04 13.71 -9.78
CA PHE A 370 -16.12 13.16 -8.79
C PHE A 370 -14.83 12.69 -9.42
N GLY A 371 -14.89 12.06 -10.59
CA GLY A 371 -13.70 11.65 -11.32
C GLY A 371 -12.79 12.82 -11.68
N ALA A 372 -13.34 13.90 -12.25
CA ALA A 372 -12.57 15.11 -12.59
C ALA A 372 -11.97 15.78 -11.34
N ALA A 373 -12.74 15.90 -10.25
CA ALA A 373 -12.25 16.44 -8.99
C ALA A 373 -11.16 15.55 -8.37
N GLY A 374 -11.33 14.22 -8.46
CA GLY A 374 -10.35 13.25 -8.02
C GLY A 374 -9.03 13.36 -8.74
N ARG A 375 -9.04 13.41 -10.08
CA ARG A 375 -7.85 13.64 -10.92
C ARG A 375 -7.13 14.91 -10.54
N LYS A 376 -7.86 16.03 -10.45
CA LYS A 376 -7.29 17.32 -10.08
C LYS A 376 -6.57 17.23 -8.73
N ARG A 377 -7.23 16.67 -7.72
CA ARG A 377 -6.64 16.51 -6.38
C ARG A 377 -5.40 15.64 -6.39
N ALA A 378 -5.43 14.49 -7.08
CA ALA A 378 -4.29 13.57 -7.17
C ALA A 378 -3.06 14.27 -7.74
N VAL A 379 -3.21 15.00 -8.84
CA VAL A 379 -2.12 15.73 -9.52
C VAL A 379 -1.59 16.89 -8.67
N GLU A 380 -2.48 17.70 -8.08
CA GLU A 380 -2.08 18.92 -7.36
C GLU A 380 -1.46 18.65 -5.98
N LYS A 381 -1.90 17.59 -5.27
CA LYS A 381 -1.47 17.35 -3.89
C LYS A 381 -0.46 16.21 -3.70
N PHE A 382 -0.42 15.25 -4.63
CA PHE A 382 0.28 13.99 -4.41
C PHE A 382 1.30 13.68 -5.51
N SER A 383 1.98 14.69 -6.07
CA SER A 383 3.04 14.43 -7.05
C SER A 383 4.32 13.91 -6.38
N TRP A 384 4.94 12.88 -6.95
CA TRP A 384 6.17 12.31 -6.42
C TRP A 384 7.32 13.33 -6.36
N SER A 385 7.37 14.30 -7.29
CA SER A 385 8.40 15.35 -7.28
C SER A 385 8.30 16.26 -6.05
N ALA A 386 7.09 16.62 -5.64
CA ALA A 386 6.87 17.39 -4.42
C ALA A 386 7.23 16.60 -3.16
N ILE A 387 6.86 15.30 -3.13
CA ILE A 387 7.20 14.36 -2.06
C ILE A 387 8.73 14.20 -1.91
N ALA A 388 9.44 14.02 -3.01
CA ALA A 388 10.90 13.91 -3.01
C ALA A 388 11.56 15.22 -2.51
N ALA A 389 11.08 16.39 -2.93
CA ALA A 389 11.58 17.67 -2.45
C ALA A 389 11.36 17.85 -0.93
N GLU A 390 10.22 17.43 -0.41
CA GLU A 390 9.93 17.46 1.02
C GLU A 390 10.81 16.47 1.81
N THR A 391 10.99 15.26 1.29
CA THR A 391 11.87 14.25 1.87
C THR A 391 13.31 14.74 1.92
N LYS A 392 13.81 15.39 0.86
CA LYS A 392 15.15 15.96 0.84
C LYS A 392 15.31 17.06 1.89
N ARG A 393 14.34 17.99 2.03
CA ARG A 393 14.39 19.01 3.09
C ARG A 393 14.46 18.42 4.49
N MET A 394 13.73 17.33 4.73
CA MET A 394 13.84 16.58 6.00
C MET A 394 15.25 16.03 6.20
N TYR A 395 15.86 15.42 5.17
CA TYR A 395 17.24 14.92 5.27
C TYR A 395 18.23 16.05 5.57
N GLU A 396 18.12 17.18 4.87
CA GLU A 396 18.97 18.35 5.10
C GLU A 396 18.89 18.84 6.55
N SER A 397 17.75 18.69 7.22
CA SER A 397 17.59 19.07 8.62
C SER A 397 18.25 18.10 9.63
N LEU A 398 18.71 16.93 9.17
CA LEU A 398 19.34 15.90 10.02
C LEU A 398 20.86 15.80 9.83
N VAL A 399 21.39 16.37 8.75
CA VAL A 399 22.82 16.37 8.45
C VAL A 399 23.36 17.76 8.80
N HIS A 400 24.26 17.81 9.78
CA HIS A 400 24.92 19.02 10.26
C HIS A 400 26.31 19.18 9.67
#